data_a92215fb7004da65ef00f27efca75ccd
#
_entry.id   a92215fb7004da65ef00f27efca75ccd
#
_cell.length_a   1.000
_cell.length_b   1.000
_cell.length_c   1.000
_cell.angle_alpha   90.00
_cell.angle_beta   90.00
_cell.angle_gamma   90.00
#
_symmetry.space_group_name_H-M   'P 1'
#
loop_
_entity.id
_entity.type
_entity.pdbx_description
1 polymer ?
#
loop_
_entity_poly.entity_id
_entity_poly.type
_entity_poly.pdbx_seq_one_letter_code
_entity_poly.pdbx_strand_id
1 'polypeptide(L)'
;YFKEFSKAFVDNFLSTTLTFTIAGYIFATYLYLKYKDNYFNKDKDEDSELFKFFRGLEYHPKIFGVDIKQLTNCRFGMISWQIFIIIFAHYYFKKVGKINYPILFSVLLQSIYIAKFFYWETGYFNTLDITLDKAGYYICWGCLVFVPCFYTFTIFYMVNRDPKLSFEKCLMIFILGCYFTYKNYEVDLQKEIFKKLGKNME
;
A
#
# COMPACT_ATOMS: atom_id res chain seq x y z
N TYR A 1 7.27 -15.43 22.62
CA TYR A 1 7.62 -15.40 21.18
C TYR A 1 7.11 -14.11 20.49
N PHE A 2 5.78 -13.82 20.47
CA PHE A 2 5.25 -12.67 19.74
C PHE A 2 5.66 -11.31 20.35
N LYS A 3 5.88 -11.21 21.66
CA LYS A 3 6.40 -10.01 22.32
C LYS A 3 7.85 -9.70 21.88
N GLU A 4 8.68 -10.71 21.81
CA GLU A 4 10.09 -10.57 21.37
C GLU A 4 10.16 -10.22 19.89
N PHE A 5 9.33 -10.89 19.07
CA PHE A 5 9.22 -10.58 17.65
C PHE A 5 8.77 -9.13 17.41
N SER A 6 7.71 -8.66 18.07
CA SER A 6 7.22 -7.28 17.89
C SER A 6 8.26 -6.24 18.34
N LYS A 7 9.02 -6.53 19.39
CA LYS A 7 10.14 -5.67 19.80
C LYS A 7 11.24 -5.64 18.74
N ALA A 8 11.72 -6.80 18.31
CA ALA A 8 12.77 -6.90 17.29
C ALA A 8 12.35 -6.21 15.99
N PHE A 9 11.08 -6.34 15.57
CA PHE A 9 10.54 -5.69 14.39
C PHE A 9 10.57 -4.16 14.51
N VAL A 10 10.11 -3.61 15.64
CA VAL A 10 10.12 -2.15 15.88
C VAL A 10 11.52 -1.60 15.95
N ASP A 11 12.43 -2.28 16.66
CA ASP A 11 13.83 -1.87 16.83
C ASP A 11 14.58 -1.87 15.48
N ASN A 12 14.19 -2.76 14.54
CA ASN A 12 14.82 -2.89 13.22
C ASN A 12 13.94 -2.37 12.08
N PHE A 13 12.94 -1.53 12.34
CA PHE A 13 11.98 -1.10 11.31
C PHE A 13 12.64 -0.36 10.14
N LEU A 14 13.63 0.48 10.41
CA LEU A 14 14.39 1.17 9.36
C LEU A 14 15.21 0.19 8.50
N SER A 15 15.83 -0.81 9.11
CA SER A 15 16.53 -1.87 8.38
C SER A 15 15.58 -2.72 7.55
N THR A 16 14.37 -2.99 8.06
CA THR A 16 13.30 -3.66 7.32
C THR A 16 12.88 -2.84 6.10
N THR A 17 12.70 -1.53 6.26
CA THR A 17 12.37 -0.61 5.16
C THR A 17 13.47 -0.60 4.10
N LEU A 18 14.73 -0.57 4.51
CA LEU A 18 15.87 -0.64 3.58
C LEU A 18 15.90 -1.98 2.83
N THR A 19 15.68 -3.08 3.52
CA THR A 19 15.60 -4.42 2.90
C THR A 19 14.50 -4.48 1.84
N PHE A 20 13.31 -3.96 2.15
CA PHE A 20 12.21 -3.89 1.19
C PHE A 20 12.53 -2.97 0.01
N THR A 21 13.23 -1.86 0.23
CA THR A 21 13.68 -0.96 -0.83
C THR A 21 14.63 -1.68 -1.80
N ILE A 22 15.61 -2.40 -1.28
CA ILE A 22 16.54 -3.19 -2.11
C ILE A 22 15.80 -4.30 -2.86
N ALA A 23 14.91 -5.02 -2.17
CA ALA A 23 14.10 -6.08 -2.79
C ALA A 23 13.18 -5.53 -3.89
N GLY A 24 12.54 -4.38 -3.66
CA GLY A 24 11.71 -3.70 -4.64
C GLY A 24 12.50 -3.25 -5.87
N TYR A 25 13.73 -2.74 -5.68
CA TYR A 25 14.62 -2.39 -6.78
C TYR A 25 15.04 -3.62 -7.60
N ILE A 26 15.45 -4.70 -6.95
CA ILE A 26 15.82 -5.96 -7.60
C ILE A 26 14.64 -6.51 -8.39
N PHE A 27 13.44 -6.48 -7.81
CA PHE A 27 12.23 -6.97 -8.45
C PHE A 27 11.84 -6.13 -9.68
N ALA A 28 11.91 -4.81 -9.59
CA ALA A 28 11.67 -3.92 -10.72
C ALA A 28 12.68 -4.15 -11.86
N THR A 29 13.96 -4.35 -11.50
CA THR A 29 15.02 -4.68 -12.47
C THR A 29 14.75 -6.01 -13.16
N TYR A 30 14.32 -7.02 -12.39
CA TYR A 30 13.94 -8.32 -12.98
C TYR A 30 12.79 -8.18 -13.99
N LEU A 31 11.73 -7.44 -13.65
CA LEU A 31 10.61 -7.21 -14.56
C LEU A 31 11.06 -6.45 -15.81
N TYR A 32 11.88 -5.42 -15.64
CA TYR A 32 12.42 -4.66 -16.77
C TYR A 32 13.21 -5.56 -17.73
N LEU A 33 14.16 -6.35 -17.24
CA LEU A 33 14.96 -7.26 -18.07
C LEU A 33 14.10 -8.34 -18.73
N LYS A 34 13.12 -8.89 -18.03
CA LYS A 34 12.20 -9.91 -18.55
C LYS A 34 11.39 -9.43 -19.76
N TYR A 35 10.95 -8.18 -19.75
CA TYR A 35 10.08 -7.65 -20.81
C TYR A 35 10.80 -6.76 -21.84
N LYS A 36 12.08 -6.52 -21.66
CA LYS A 36 12.89 -5.65 -22.49
C LYS A 36 12.88 -6.08 -23.97
N ASP A 37 13.19 -7.32 -24.26
CA ASP A 37 13.30 -7.82 -25.65
C ASP A 37 11.94 -7.79 -26.37
N ASN A 38 10.86 -8.13 -25.67
CA ASN A 38 9.52 -8.09 -26.24
C ASN A 38 9.05 -6.67 -26.55
N TYR A 39 9.41 -5.70 -25.70
CA TYR A 39 9.07 -4.30 -25.88
C TYR A 39 9.77 -3.68 -27.09
N PHE A 40 11.08 -3.83 -27.20
CA PHE A 40 11.87 -3.26 -28.29
C PHE A 40 11.54 -3.85 -29.67
N ASN A 41 10.98 -5.05 -29.70
CA ASN A 41 10.50 -5.65 -30.96
C ASN A 41 9.15 -5.09 -31.43
N LYS A 42 8.36 -4.46 -30.53
CA LYS A 42 7.00 -3.97 -30.83
C LYS A 42 6.90 -2.45 -30.92
N ASP A 43 7.57 -1.74 -30.02
CA ASP A 43 7.45 -0.29 -29.88
C ASP A 43 8.78 0.41 -30.20
N LYS A 44 8.74 1.33 -31.17
CA LYS A 44 9.81 2.28 -31.46
C LYS A 44 9.62 3.55 -30.63
N ASP A 45 9.55 3.38 -29.31
CA ASP A 45 9.35 4.50 -28.39
C ASP A 45 10.70 5.22 -28.16
N GLU A 46 10.71 6.54 -28.31
CA GLU A 46 11.90 7.38 -28.15
C GLU A 46 12.22 7.73 -26.68
N ASP A 47 11.44 7.21 -25.74
CA ASP A 47 11.66 7.44 -24.32
C ASP A 47 13.04 6.94 -23.87
N SER A 48 13.64 7.67 -22.90
CA SER A 48 14.92 7.27 -22.32
C SER A 48 14.83 5.94 -21.57
N GLU A 49 15.93 5.17 -21.53
CA GLU A 49 16.00 3.89 -20.81
C GLU A 49 15.65 4.04 -19.33
N LEU A 50 16.04 5.17 -18.71
CA LEU A 50 15.70 5.47 -17.31
C LEU A 50 14.19 5.65 -17.13
N PHE A 51 13.53 6.34 -18.04
CA PHE A 51 12.08 6.54 -18.00
C PHE A 51 11.33 5.22 -18.22
N LYS A 52 11.79 4.39 -19.16
CA LYS A 52 11.26 3.04 -19.39
C LYS A 52 11.41 2.15 -18.14
N PHE A 53 12.55 2.20 -17.46
CA PHE A 53 12.74 1.49 -16.19
C PHE A 53 11.80 2.00 -15.11
N PHE A 54 11.66 3.33 -14.97
CA PHE A 54 10.80 3.94 -13.97
C PHE A 54 9.32 3.61 -14.19
N ARG A 55 8.83 3.78 -15.43
CA ARG A 55 7.42 3.55 -15.79
C ARG A 55 7.08 2.08 -15.98
N GLY A 56 8.04 1.26 -16.44
CA GLY A 56 7.83 -0.14 -16.80
C GLY A 56 7.57 -0.34 -18.29
N LEU A 57 7.65 -1.59 -18.73
CA LEU A 57 7.51 -1.99 -20.13
C LEU A 57 6.20 -2.73 -20.41
N GLU A 58 5.61 -3.39 -19.40
CA GLU A 58 4.44 -4.24 -19.53
C GLU A 58 3.28 -3.74 -18.63
N TYR A 59 2.07 -3.68 -19.19
CA TYR A 59 0.87 -3.25 -18.46
C TYR A 59 0.39 -4.30 -17.46
N HIS A 60 0.42 -5.57 -17.87
CA HIS A 60 -0.06 -6.70 -17.06
C HIS A 60 0.99 -7.80 -16.96
N PRO A 61 2.15 -7.52 -16.32
CA PRO A 61 3.20 -8.52 -16.20
C PRO A 61 2.71 -9.72 -15.39
N LYS A 62 2.98 -10.91 -15.92
CA LYS A 62 2.62 -12.17 -15.25
C LYS A 62 3.87 -12.98 -14.95
N ILE A 63 3.90 -13.55 -13.73
CA ILE A 63 4.89 -14.54 -13.31
C ILE A 63 4.11 -15.77 -12.84
N PHE A 64 4.37 -16.93 -13.44
CA PHE A 64 3.61 -18.16 -13.20
C PHE A 64 2.09 -18.00 -13.34
N GLY A 65 1.64 -17.18 -14.30
CA GLY A 65 0.22 -16.90 -14.54
C GLY A 65 -0.42 -15.86 -13.60
N VAL A 66 0.27 -15.42 -12.55
CA VAL A 66 -0.23 -14.44 -11.58
C VAL A 66 0.08 -13.02 -12.05
N ASP A 67 -0.92 -12.13 -12.04
CA ASP A 67 -0.74 -10.72 -12.31
C ASP A 67 0.06 -10.05 -11.18
N ILE A 68 1.18 -9.44 -11.53
CA ILE A 68 2.13 -8.90 -10.56
C ILE A 68 1.62 -7.63 -9.90
N LYS A 69 0.90 -6.76 -10.62
CA LYS A 69 0.36 -5.54 -10.01
C LYS A 69 -0.68 -5.87 -8.94
N GLN A 70 -1.57 -6.84 -9.23
CA GLN A 70 -2.56 -7.29 -8.25
C GLN A 70 -1.89 -7.94 -7.05
N LEU A 71 -0.89 -8.81 -7.28
CA LEU A 71 -0.18 -9.48 -6.20
C LEU A 71 0.56 -8.49 -5.29
N THR A 72 1.33 -7.57 -5.87
CA THR A 72 2.16 -6.65 -5.08
C THR A 72 1.30 -5.62 -4.34
N ASN A 73 0.32 -5.01 -4.99
CA ASN A 73 -0.52 -4.00 -4.35
C ASN A 73 -1.59 -4.61 -3.45
N CYS A 74 -2.50 -5.40 -4.03
CA CYS A 74 -3.68 -5.86 -3.28
C CYS A 74 -3.36 -6.92 -2.24
N ARG A 75 -2.29 -7.69 -2.40
CA ARG A 75 -1.93 -8.72 -1.41
C ARG A 75 -0.75 -8.27 -0.57
N PHE A 76 0.43 -8.10 -1.18
CA PHE A 76 1.61 -7.77 -0.39
C PHE A 76 1.50 -6.41 0.31
N GLY A 77 1.24 -5.33 -0.43
CA GLY A 77 1.21 -3.98 0.13
C GLY A 77 0.16 -3.82 1.22
N MET A 78 -1.10 -4.13 0.92
CA MET A 78 -2.23 -3.91 1.84
C MET A 78 -2.19 -4.85 3.05
N ILE A 79 -1.84 -6.13 2.86
CA ILE A 79 -1.76 -7.10 3.97
C ILE A 79 -0.58 -6.76 4.88
N SER A 80 0.59 -6.43 4.31
CA SER A 80 1.74 -6.02 5.11
C SER A 80 1.47 -4.75 5.90
N TRP A 81 0.78 -3.76 5.31
CA TRP A 81 0.32 -2.58 6.04
C TRP A 81 -0.50 -2.97 7.27
N GLN A 82 -1.53 -3.81 7.10
CA GLN A 82 -2.36 -4.26 8.23
C GLN A 82 -1.54 -5.00 9.30
N ILE A 83 -0.63 -5.88 8.90
CA ILE A 83 0.22 -6.63 9.83
C ILE A 83 1.14 -5.68 10.61
N PHE A 84 1.76 -4.71 9.97
CA PHE A 84 2.71 -3.80 10.62
C PHE A 84 2.04 -2.91 11.66
N ILE A 85 0.85 -2.36 11.36
CA ILE A 85 0.12 -1.55 12.35
C ILE A 85 -0.30 -2.36 13.58
N ILE A 86 -0.64 -3.64 13.41
CA ILE A 86 -0.95 -4.54 14.52
C ILE A 86 0.31 -4.84 15.35
N ILE A 87 1.45 -5.12 14.71
CA ILE A 87 2.73 -5.36 15.39
C ILE A 87 3.12 -4.14 16.24
N PHE A 88 3.02 -2.94 15.69
CA PHE A 88 3.34 -1.70 16.39
C PHE A 88 2.42 -1.48 17.61
N ALA A 89 1.11 -1.65 17.43
CA ALA A 89 0.16 -1.52 18.53
C ALA A 89 0.39 -2.56 19.64
N HIS A 90 0.65 -3.82 19.24
CA HIS A 90 0.98 -4.88 20.20
C HIS A 90 2.26 -4.58 20.98
N TYR A 91 3.32 -4.14 20.28
CA TYR A 91 4.58 -3.75 20.93
C TYR A 91 4.34 -2.66 21.98
N TYR A 92 3.62 -1.59 21.62
CA TYR A 92 3.31 -0.51 22.54
C TYR A 92 2.53 -1.02 23.78
N PHE A 93 1.47 -1.78 23.57
CA PHE A 93 0.68 -2.35 24.66
C PHE A 93 1.52 -3.21 25.59
N LYS A 94 2.43 -4.03 25.07
CA LYS A 94 3.32 -4.87 25.89
C LYS A 94 4.41 -4.08 26.61
N LYS A 95 4.81 -2.94 26.05
CA LYS A 95 5.83 -2.05 26.65
C LYS A 95 5.25 -1.23 27.80
N VAL A 96 4.05 -0.69 27.62
CA VAL A 96 3.44 0.29 28.54
C VAL A 96 2.40 -0.35 29.48
N GLY A 97 1.78 -1.45 29.08
CA GLY A 97 0.74 -2.14 29.83
C GLY A 97 -0.62 -1.41 29.87
N LYS A 98 -0.75 -0.32 29.09
CA LYS A 98 -1.98 0.49 29.02
C LYS A 98 -2.34 0.77 27.57
N ILE A 99 -3.64 0.93 27.32
CA ILE A 99 -4.16 1.34 26.01
C ILE A 99 -3.89 2.83 25.84
N ASN A 100 -3.27 3.19 24.70
CA ASN A 100 -3.10 4.57 24.27
C ASN A 100 -4.17 4.87 23.20
N TYR A 101 -5.08 5.80 23.47
CA TYR A 101 -6.20 6.10 22.57
C TYR A 101 -5.77 6.59 21.19
N PRO A 102 -4.81 7.52 21.06
CA PRO A 102 -4.27 7.90 19.76
C PRO A 102 -3.83 6.72 18.88
N ILE A 103 -3.08 5.78 19.46
CA ILE A 103 -2.60 4.60 18.75
C ILE A 103 -3.78 3.68 18.39
N LEU A 104 -4.67 3.42 19.33
CA LEU A 104 -5.84 2.56 19.11
C LEU A 104 -6.71 3.09 17.98
N PHE A 105 -7.12 4.37 18.05
CA PHE A 105 -7.99 4.96 17.03
C PHE A 105 -7.30 5.08 15.66
N SER A 106 -5.98 5.31 15.63
CA SER A 106 -5.22 5.31 14.37
C SER A 106 -5.18 3.92 13.73
N VAL A 107 -4.96 2.87 14.51
CA VAL A 107 -5.01 1.48 14.04
C VAL A 107 -6.41 1.12 13.52
N LEU A 108 -7.46 1.47 14.27
CA LEU A 108 -8.83 1.20 13.86
C LEU A 108 -9.18 1.92 12.55
N LEU A 109 -8.81 3.21 12.42
CA LEU A 109 -9.10 3.99 11.22
C LEU A 109 -8.38 3.44 9.99
N GLN A 110 -7.10 3.08 10.12
CA GLN A 110 -6.35 2.46 9.03
C GLN A 110 -6.91 1.08 8.68
N SER A 111 -7.32 0.28 9.66
CA SER A 111 -7.96 -1.02 9.43
C SER A 111 -9.31 -0.88 8.69
N ILE A 112 -10.11 0.14 9.03
CA ILE A 112 -11.36 0.46 8.32
C ILE A 112 -11.06 0.84 6.85
N TYR A 113 -10.01 1.63 6.61
CA TYR A 113 -9.60 1.99 5.25
C TYR A 113 -9.16 0.75 4.45
N ILE A 114 -8.37 -0.15 5.04
CA ILE A 114 -7.93 -1.39 4.40
C ILE A 114 -9.13 -2.32 4.14
N ALA A 115 -10.07 -2.42 5.09
CA ALA A 115 -11.31 -3.19 4.91
C ALA A 115 -12.15 -2.62 3.75
N LYS A 116 -12.27 -1.28 3.66
CA LYS A 116 -12.93 -0.59 2.53
C LYS A 116 -12.22 -0.93 1.22
N PHE A 117 -10.90 -0.94 1.18
CA PHE A 117 -10.14 -1.30 -0.01
C PHE A 117 -10.48 -2.71 -0.49
N PHE A 118 -10.45 -3.71 0.39
CA PHE A 118 -10.80 -5.09 0.03
C PHE A 118 -12.27 -5.26 -0.34
N TYR A 119 -13.17 -4.53 0.31
CA TYR A 119 -14.58 -4.52 -0.06
C TYR A 119 -14.81 -4.03 -1.50
N TRP A 120 -14.04 -3.03 -1.93
CA TRP A 120 -14.15 -2.42 -3.26
C TRP A 120 -13.03 -2.86 -4.23
N GLU A 121 -12.33 -3.95 -3.96
CA GLU A 121 -11.18 -4.41 -4.74
C GLU A 121 -11.50 -4.60 -6.24
N THR A 122 -12.69 -5.07 -6.57
CA THR A 122 -13.15 -5.21 -7.97
C THR A 122 -13.21 -3.88 -8.71
N GLY A 123 -13.61 -2.80 -8.04
CA GLY A 123 -13.58 -1.45 -8.59
C GLY A 123 -12.14 -0.93 -8.75
N TYR A 124 -11.26 -1.26 -7.81
CA TYR A 124 -9.84 -0.92 -7.89
C TYR A 124 -9.17 -1.49 -9.15
N PHE A 125 -9.55 -2.68 -9.62
CA PHE A 125 -9.02 -3.25 -10.85
C PHE A 125 -9.33 -2.45 -12.11
N ASN A 126 -10.29 -1.55 -12.05
CA ASN A 126 -10.63 -0.62 -13.13
C ASN A 126 -10.00 0.77 -12.98
N THR A 127 -9.14 0.99 -11.97
CA THR A 127 -8.43 2.27 -11.79
C THR A 127 -7.31 2.44 -12.81
N LEU A 128 -6.82 3.68 -12.93
CA LEU A 128 -5.73 4.02 -13.84
C LEU A 128 -4.44 3.25 -13.48
N ASP A 129 -4.16 3.09 -12.19
CA ASP A 129 -2.97 2.35 -11.70
C ASP A 129 -2.91 0.91 -12.24
N ILE A 130 -4.06 0.27 -12.37
CA ILE A 130 -4.12 -1.11 -12.86
C ILE A 130 -4.24 -1.14 -14.40
N THR A 131 -5.01 -0.23 -15.01
CA THR A 131 -5.35 -0.32 -16.43
C THR A 131 -4.35 0.39 -17.34
N LEU A 132 -3.81 1.54 -16.93
CA LEU A 132 -3.00 2.41 -17.79
C LEU A 132 -1.53 2.51 -17.37
N ASP A 133 -1.21 2.27 -16.11
CA ASP A 133 0.17 2.29 -15.66
C ASP A 133 0.86 0.95 -15.92
N LYS A 134 2.08 1.03 -16.47
CA LYS A 134 2.94 -0.14 -16.63
C LYS A 134 3.60 -0.50 -15.30
N ALA A 135 3.96 -1.77 -15.11
CA ALA A 135 4.59 -2.24 -13.89
C ALA A 135 6.10 -1.97 -13.89
N GLY A 136 6.47 -0.74 -13.66
CA GLY A 136 7.85 -0.29 -13.51
C GLY A 136 8.29 -0.11 -12.06
N TYR A 137 9.46 0.52 -11.91
CA TYR A 137 10.04 0.79 -10.59
C TYR A 137 9.07 1.51 -9.65
N TYR A 138 8.37 2.55 -10.12
CA TYR A 138 7.52 3.38 -9.25
C TYR A 138 6.35 2.59 -8.65
N ILE A 139 5.68 1.72 -9.43
CA ILE A 139 4.60 0.85 -8.92
C ILE A 139 5.16 -0.25 -8.01
N CYS A 140 6.24 -0.92 -8.43
CA CYS A 140 6.85 -1.99 -7.65
C CYS A 140 7.34 -1.47 -6.29
N TRP A 141 8.09 -0.36 -6.31
CA TRP A 141 8.56 0.27 -5.08
C TRP A 141 7.39 0.82 -4.24
N GLY A 142 6.40 1.45 -4.89
CA GLY A 142 5.20 1.93 -4.23
C GLY A 142 4.46 0.83 -3.45
N CYS A 143 4.21 -0.30 -4.10
CA CYS A 143 3.46 -1.40 -3.49
C CYS A 143 4.28 -2.20 -2.46
N LEU A 144 5.57 -2.42 -2.72
CA LEU A 144 6.42 -3.24 -1.85
C LEU A 144 7.04 -2.47 -0.69
N VAL A 145 7.22 -1.16 -0.81
CA VAL A 145 7.92 -0.33 0.18
C VAL A 145 7.03 0.79 0.72
N PHE A 146 6.53 1.66 -0.17
CA PHE A 146 5.82 2.87 0.25
C PHE A 146 4.55 2.52 1.03
N VAL A 147 3.72 1.65 0.52
CA VAL A 147 2.48 1.24 1.21
C VAL A 147 2.77 0.59 2.57
N PRO A 148 3.57 -0.48 2.68
CA PRO A 148 3.76 -1.13 3.98
C PRO A 148 4.61 -0.33 4.97
N CYS A 149 5.59 0.46 4.53
CA CYS A 149 6.51 1.11 5.43
C CYS A 149 6.12 2.57 5.72
N PHE A 150 5.78 3.37 4.68
CA PHE A 150 5.51 4.79 4.89
C PHE A 150 4.11 5.06 5.42
N TYR A 151 3.09 4.31 5.00
CA TYR A 151 1.74 4.49 5.57
C TYR A 151 1.67 4.05 7.03
N THR A 152 2.51 3.11 7.45
CA THR A 152 2.60 2.68 8.84
C THR A 152 3.48 3.58 9.72
N PHE A 153 4.26 4.48 9.09
CA PHE A 153 5.22 5.34 9.80
C PHE A 153 4.55 6.23 10.86
N THR A 154 3.30 6.64 10.65
CA THR A 154 2.54 7.41 11.64
C THR A 154 2.38 6.66 12.96
N ILE A 155 2.06 5.37 12.91
CA ILE A 155 1.92 4.54 14.11
C ILE A 155 3.30 4.23 14.70
N PHE A 156 4.29 3.92 13.87
CA PHE A 156 5.68 3.75 14.32
C PHE A 156 6.19 4.99 15.10
N TYR A 157 5.91 6.18 14.59
CA TYR A 157 6.25 7.43 15.28
C TYR A 157 5.53 7.58 16.62
N MET A 158 4.22 7.32 16.67
CA MET A 158 3.41 7.42 17.89
C MET A 158 3.87 6.42 18.97
N VAL A 159 4.21 5.20 18.59
CA VAL A 159 4.72 4.16 19.51
C VAL A 159 6.01 4.59 20.21
N ASN A 160 6.84 5.38 19.54
CA ASN A 160 8.10 5.88 20.09
C ASN A 160 7.97 7.20 20.87
N ARG A 161 6.88 7.96 20.67
CA ARG A 161 6.68 9.29 21.27
C ARG A 161 5.60 9.35 22.34
N ASP A 162 4.80 8.29 22.50
CA ASP A 162 3.72 8.21 23.50
C ASP A 162 2.79 9.44 23.50
N PRO A 163 2.04 9.69 22.43
CA PRO A 163 1.19 10.87 22.31
C PRO A 163 0.08 10.84 23.36
N LYS A 164 -0.16 11.98 24.01
CA LYS A 164 -1.20 12.14 25.04
C LYS A 164 -2.33 12.99 24.47
N LEU A 165 -3.42 12.33 24.10
CA LEU A 165 -4.66 13.00 23.68
C LEU A 165 -5.83 12.46 24.52
N SER A 166 -6.80 13.33 24.84
CA SER A 166 -8.01 12.88 25.55
C SER A 166 -8.85 11.97 24.64
N PHE A 167 -9.65 11.11 25.27
CA PHE A 167 -10.53 10.18 24.55
C PHE A 167 -11.48 10.92 23.60
N GLU A 168 -12.07 12.03 24.04
CA GLU A 168 -13.05 12.80 23.27
C GLU A 168 -12.42 13.34 21.96
N LYS A 169 -11.18 13.88 22.04
CA LYS A 169 -10.45 14.36 20.86
C LYS A 169 -10.13 13.24 19.90
N CYS A 170 -9.69 12.08 20.42
CA CYS A 170 -9.43 10.90 19.59
C CYS A 170 -10.71 10.41 18.92
N LEU A 171 -11.83 10.37 19.64
CA LEU A 171 -13.13 9.96 19.11
C LEU A 171 -13.61 10.92 18.01
N MET A 172 -13.48 12.23 18.21
CA MET A 172 -13.79 13.24 17.18
C MET A 172 -13.00 13.00 15.89
N ILE A 173 -11.68 12.83 16.02
CA ILE A 173 -10.80 12.56 14.86
C ILE A 173 -11.19 11.26 14.18
N PHE A 174 -11.53 10.23 14.95
CA PHE A 174 -11.96 8.93 14.42
C PHE A 174 -13.26 9.04 13.62
N ILE A 175 -14.28 9.73 14.16
CA ILE A 175 -15.57 9.94 13.47
C ILE A 175 -15.35 10.69 12.15
N LEU A 176 -14.55 11.77 12.18
CA LEU A 176 -14.20 12.52 10.97
C LEU A 176 -13.44 11.64 9.96
N GLY A 177 -12.51 10.84 10.42
CA GLY A 177 -11.77 9.91 9.58
C GLY A 177 -12.66 8.84 8.93
N CYS A 178 -13.61 8.28 9.66
CA CYS A 178 -14.62 7.37 9.11
C CYS A 178 -15.47 8.06 8.05
N TYR A 179 -15.92 9.29 8.30
CA TYR A 179 -16.67 10.08 7.34
C TYR A 179 -15.89 10.32 6.03
N PHE A 180 -14.62 10.71 6.13
CA PHE A 180 -13.80 10.92 4.93
C PHE A 180 -13.45 9.61 4.21
N THR A 181 -13.27 8.50 4.93
CA THR A 181 -13.11 7.17 4.32
C THR A 181 -14.37 6.76 3.55
N TYR A 182 -15.55 7.04 4.09
CA TYR A 182 -16.82 6.82 3.38
C TYR A 182 -16.93 7.72 2.14
N LYS A 183 -16.60 9.01 2.24
CA LYS A 183 -16.61 9.93 1.09
C LYS A 183 -15.62 9.52 0.00
N ASN A 184 -14.44 9.03 0.38
CA ASN A 184 -13.49 8.47 -0.58
C ASN A 184 -14.08 7.26 -1.32
N TYR A 185 -14.76 6.35 -0.60
CA TYR A 185 -15.46 5.23 -1.24
C TYR A 185 -16.55 5.71 -2.21
N GLU A 186 -17.36 6.69 -1.81
CA GLU A 186 -18.44 7.25 -2.64
C GLU A 186 -17.90 7.82 -3.96
N VAL A 187 -16.80 8.57 -3.92
CA VAL A 187 -16.13 9.11 -5.12
C VAL A 187 -15.59 7.99 -6.01
N ASP A 188 -14.98 6.99 -5.43
CA ASP A 188 -14.45 5.84 -6.18
C ASP A 188 -15.60 5.07 -6.88
N LEU A 189 -16.71 4.87 -6.18
CA LEU A 189 -17.92 4.23 -6.74
C LEU A 189 -18.52 5.05 -7.88
N GLN A 190 -18.61 6.37 -7.74
CA GLN A 190 -19.09 7.25 -8.81
C GLN A 190 -18.25 7.15 -10.07
N LYS A 191 -16.90 7.11 -9.94
CA LYS A 191 -15.99 6.90 -11.07
C LYS A 191 -16.21 5.55 -11.75
N GLU A 192 -16.43 4.49 -10.97
CA GLU A 192 -16.72 3.15 -11.50
C GLU A 192 -18.03 3.13 -12.29
N ILE A 193 -19.10 3.71 -11.72
CA ILE A 193 -20.41 3.80 -12.38
C ILE A 193 -20.29 4.58 -13.69
N PHE A 194 -19.62 5.73 -13.67
CA PHE A 194 -19.41 6.55 -14.87
C PHE A 194 -18.70 5.78 -15.99
N LYS A 195 -17.64 5.02 -15.65
CA LYS A 195 -16.94 4.18 -16.63
C LYS A 195 -17.81 3.06 -17.19
N LYS A 196 -18.67 2.45 -16.37
CA LYS A 196 -19.60 1.41 -16.82
C LYS A 196 -20.68 1.97 -17.77
N LEU A 197 -21.19 3.16 -17.48
CA LEU A 197 -22.17 3.84 -18.35
C LEU A 197 -21.55 4.25 -19.68
N GLY A 198 -20.33 4.78 -19.69
CA GLY A 198 -19.61 5.13 -20.92
C GLY A 198 -19.38 3.93 -21.84
N LYS A 199 -19.02 2.78 -21.30
CA LYS A 199 -18.85 1.53 -22.08
C LYS A 199 -20.15 0.98 -22.70
N ASN A 200 -21.31 1.37 -22.17
CA ASN A 200 -22.61 0.94 -22.71
C ASN A 200 -23.15 1.90 -23.78
N MET A 201 -22.45 3.01 -24.06
CA MET A 201 -22.82 4.00 -25.08
C MET A 201 -21.95 3.90 -26.35
N GLU A 202 -20.91 3.07 -26.34
CA GLU A 202 -20.09 2.67 -27.49
C GLU A 202 -20.59 1.32 -28.05
#